data_699d0929de4a6a340481b305168a0c0a
#
_entry.id   699d0929de4a6a340481b305168a0c0a
#
_cell.length_a   1.000
_cell.length_b   1.000
_cell.length_c   1.000
_cell.angle_alpha   90.00
_cell.angle_beta   90.00
_cell.angle_gamma   90.00
#
_symmetry.space_group_name_H-M   'P 1'
#
loop_
_entity.id
_entity.type
_entity.pdbx_description
1 polymer ?
#
loop_
_entity_poly.entity_id
_entity_poly.type
_entity_poly.pdbx_seq_one_letter_code
_entity_poly.pdbx_strand_id
1 'polypeptide(L)'
;MAISVNTMRAIDHWVGVPLCALISPVVALMDGIQNIFTSGPHKPKKLLFIELSEMGSAILVDPAMRNAQARGAELYFLIFKSNRASLTLLNTVKSENIFTIDSSSISGLIKDTLSFLILARRHRIDTVIDLELFSRFTAILTGLCGARRRVGYHIFHGEGLWRGFMLTRKVHYNPHIHITKNFLSLIHAAFATEIEVPFSKIQIPDSEVRLEQAVINPTVLETVRTRIEKLAKESDIAFTSGKERLILINPNASDLLPQRRWAQQRFSELIQAIHQRYPHDLILITGSPAEFNYVEKVRSVANIKNALNFAGQVSFAELPPLYTLSDVMVTNDSGPGHFSAVTPLRTVVLFGPETPALYGSIGNSIPITANLACSPCVSAANHRKTPCNDNVCMQAITVTQVLDKVNLQLESADKTKGY
;
A
#
# COMPACT_ATOMS: atom_id res chain seq x y z
N MET A 1 1.76 4.00 -25.24
CA MET A 1 0.54 4.19 -24.42
C MET A 1 0.59 3.20 -23.27
N ALA A 2 0.43 3.67 -22.05
CA ALA A 2 0.33 2.76 -20.90
C ALA A 2 -0.90 1.84 -21.06
N ILE A 3 -0.72 0.56 -20.74
CA ILE A 3 -1.80 -0.43 -20.83
C ILE A 3 -2.84 -0.10 -19.75
N SER A 4 -4.11 0.05 -20.13
CA SER A 4 -5.17 0.32 -19.15
C SER A 4 -5.35 -0.88 -18.20
N VAL A 5 -5.76 -0.63 -16.96
CA VAL A 5 -6.00 -1.68 -15.96
C VAL A 5 -7.07 -2.67 -16.43
N ASN A 6 -8.11 -2.19 -17.12
CA ASN A 6 -9.14 -3.07 -17.68
C ASN A 6 -8.57 -3.97 -18.78
N THR A 7 -7.65 -3.45 -19.61
CA THR A 7 -6.94 -4.25 -20.61
C THR A 7 -6.05 -5.30 -19.92
N MET A 8 -5.30 -4.92 -18.87
CA MET A 8 -4.50 -5.87 -18.10
C MET A 8 -5.36 -6.99 -17.49
N ARG A 9 -6.50 -6.66 -16.92
CA ARG A 9 -7.46 -7.65 -16.39
C ARG A 9 -8.03 -8.57 -17.47
N ALA A 10 -8.32 -8.03 -18.65
CA ALA A 10 -8.80 -8.84 -19.78
C ALA A 10 -7.71 -9.80 -20.26
N ILE A 11 -6.47 -9.33 -20.41
CA ILE A 11 -5.31 -10.17 -20.75
C ILE A 11 -5.11 -11.25 -19.68
N ASP A 12 -5.12 -10.90 -18.40
CA ASP A 12 -4.98 -11.86 -17.30
C ASP A 12 -6.09 -12.93 -17.34
N HIS A 13 -7.30 -12.57 -17.75
CA HIS A 13 -8.39 -13.55 -17.89
C HIS A 13 -8.22 -14.44 -19.13
N TRP A 14 -8.14 -13.85 -20.32
CA TRP A 14 -8.20 -14.60 -21.59
C TRP A 14 -6.90 -15.34 -21.92
N VAL A 15 -5.76 -14.77 -21.53
CA VAL A 15 -4.44 -15.35 -21.75
C VAL A 15 -3.95 -16.09 -20.52
N GLY A 16 -4.19 -15.54 -19.33
CA GLY A 16 -3.70 -16.10 -18.08
C GLY A 16 -4.34 -17.46 -17.73
N VAL A 17 -5.64 -17.68 -18.00
CA VAL A 17 -6.29 -18.97 -17.76
C VAL A 17 -5.66 -20.11 -18.56
N PRO A 18 -5.57 -20.01 -19.90
CA PRO A 18 -4.90 -21.04 -20.71
C PRO A 18 -3.43 -21.26 -20.30
N LEU A 19 -2.69 -20.16 -20.04
CA LEU A 19 -1.30 -20.27 -19.61
C LEU A 19 -1.16 -20.97 -18.27
N CYS A 20 -2.00 -20.66 -17.29
CA CYS A 20 -2.01 -21.37 -16.01
C CYS A 20 -2.29 -22.88 -16.20
N ALA A 21 -3.21 -23.23 -17.10
CA ALA A 21 -3.54 -24.62 -17.40
C ALA A 21 -2.34 -25.36 -18.02
N LEU A 22 -1.66 -24.73 -18.98
CA LEU A 22 -0.51 -25.32 -19.68
C LEU A 22 0.75 -25.40 -18.80
N ILE A 23 0.98 -24.40 -17.97
CA ILE A 23 2.19 -24.31 -17.14
C ILE A 23 2.08 -25.19 -15.89
N SER A 24 0.87 -25.40 -15.35
CA SER A 24 0.67 -26.22 -14.14
C SER A 24 1.28 -27.64 -14.25
N PRO A 25 1.07 -28.41 -15.32
CA PRO A 25 1.72 -29.74 -15.47
C PRO A 25 3.24 -29.64 -15.56
N VAL A 26 3.76 -28.59 -16.21
CA VAL A 26 5.22 -28.37 -16.32
C VAL A 26 5.81 -28.11 -14.94
N VAL A 27 5.17 -27.25 -14.15
CA VAL A 27 5.59 -26.98 -12.77
C VAL A 27 5.51 -28.24 -11.91
N ALA A 28 4.44 -29.03 -12.02
CA ALA A 28 4.32 -30.30 -11.29
C ALA A 28 5.42 -31.31 -11.66
N LEU A 29 5.78 -31.38 -12.95
CA LEU A 29 6.91 -32.21 -13.40
C LEU A 29 8.25 -31.72 -12.83
N MET A 30 8.48 -30.41 -12.86
CA MET A 30 9.68 -29.81 -12.26
C MET A 30 9.77 -30.09 -10.76
N ASP A 31 8.66 -30.00 -10.04
CA ASP A 31 8.59 -30.34 -8.61
C ASP A 31 8.90 -31.83 -8.37
N GLY A 32 8.37 -32.72 -9.20
CA GLY A 32 8.66 -34.15 -9.15
C GLY A 32 10.16 -34.42 -9.30
N ILE A 33 10.79 -33.84 -10.33
CA ILE A 33 12.24 -33.96 -10.57
C ILE A 33 13.05 -33.39 -9.40
N GLN A 34 12.68 -32.16 -8.93
CA GLN A 34 13.40 -31.52 -7.84
C GLN A 34 13.31 -32.32 -6.53
N ASN A 35 12.19 -32.94 -6.25
CA ASN A 35 12.00 -33.78 -5.05
C ASN A 35 12.86 -35.06 -5.07
N ILE A 36 13.22 -35.59 -6.25
CA ILE A 36 14.14 -36.73 -6.38
C ILE A 36 15.56 -36.35 -5.91
N PHE A 37 15.98 -35.11 -6.23
CA PHE A 37 17.34 -34.66 -5.94
C PHE A 37 17.49 -33.91 -4.61
N THR A 38 16.40 -33.58 -3.94
CA THR A 38 16.43 -32.82 -2.70
C THR A 38 15.61 -33.50 -1.60
N SER A 39 16.28 -34.34 -0.82
CA SER A 39 15.69 -34.94 0.38
C SER A 39 15.90 -34.06 1.62
N GLY A 40 14.90 -34.03 2.50
CA GLY A 40 14.96 -33.35 3.81
C GLY A 40 14.17 -32.07 3.96
N PRO A 41 14.05 -31.57 5.20
CA PRO A 41 13.27 -30.38 5.52
C PRO A 41 13.89 -29.13 4.88
N HIS A 42 13.09 -28.39 4.13
CA HIS A 42 13.51 -27.13 3.53
C HIS A 42 13.30 -25.99 4.52
N LYS A 43 14.38 -25.28 4.87
CA LYS A 43 14.31 -24.02 5.63
C LYS A 43 14.47 -22.84 4.66
N PRO A 44 13.52 -21.91 4.59
CA PRO A 44 13.64 -20.71 3.76
C PRO A 44 14.89 -19.90 4.12
N LYS A 45 15.71 -19.58 3.10
CA LYS A 45 16.93 -18.76 3.26
C LYS A 45 16.88 -17.52 2.37
N LYS A 46 16.37 -17.65 1.14
CA LYS A 46 16.26 -16.57 0.16
C LYS A 46 14.81 -16.43 -0.27
N LEU A 47 14.15 -15.47 0.33
CA LEU A 47 12.72 -15.24 0.23
C LEU A 47 12.42 -14.14 -0.77
N LEU A 48 11.65 -14.42 -1.80
CA LEU A 48 11.15 -13.46 -2.76
C LEU A 48 9.67 -13.14 -2.49
N PHE A 49 9.36 -11.88 -2.28
CA PHE A 49 7.99 -11.37 -2.27
C PHE A 49 7.59 -10.90 -3.67
N ILE A 50 6.40 -11.25 -4.11
CA ILE A 50 5.83 -10.78 -5.38
C ILE A 50 4.58 -9.98 -5.08
N GLU A 51 4.63 -8.68 -5.38
CA GLU A 51 3.49 -7.78 -5.40
C GLU A 51 3.72 -6.68 -6.43
N LEU A 52 2.90 -6.64 -7.48
CA LEU A 52 3.15 -5.78 -8.61
C LEU A 52 2.34 -4.48 -8.57
N SER A 53 1.11 -4.53 -8.06
CA SER A 53 0.08 -3.57 -8.41
C SER A 53 -0.10 -2.41 -7.43
N GLU A 54 0.30 -2.51 -6.16
CA GLU A 54 -0.08 -1.53 -5.14
C GLU A 54 1.10 -0.95 -4.35
N MET A 55 1.25 0.38 -4.37
CA MET A 55 2.28 1.07 -3.57
C MET A 55 2.00 1.04 -2.07
N GLY A 56 0.72 1.14 -1.66
CA GLY A 56 0.33 1.13 -0.25
C GLY A 56 0.60 -0.20 0.45
N SER A 57 0.43 -1.30 -0.26
CA SER A 57 0.66 -2.65 0.26
C SER A 57 2.11 -2.89 0.63
N ALA A 58 3.07 -2.23 -0.03
CA ALA A 58 4.49 -2.33 0.31
C ALA A 58 4.77 -1.92 1.77
N ILE A 59 3.98 -0.99 2.34
CA ILE A 59 4.04 -0.66 3.77
C ILE A 59 3.36 -1.74 4.61
N LEU A 60 2.19 -2.21 4.17
CA LEU A 60 1.41 -3.19 4.92
C LEU A 60 2.06 -4.58 4.97
N VAL A 61 2.97 -4.89 4.02
CA VAL A 61 3.73 -6.14 4.01
C VAL A 61 5.00 -6.07 4.86
N ASP A 62 5.46 -4.89 5.27
CA ASP A 62 6.71 -4.72 6.01
C ASP A 62 6.81 -5.57 7.28
N PRO A 63 5.76 -5.69 8.13
CA PRO A 63 5.81 -6.61 9.28
C PRO A 63 6.08 -8.06 8.87
N ALA A 64 5.53 -8.52 7.76
CA ALA A 64 5.79 -9.88 7.24
C ALA A 64 7.22 -10.03 6.72
N MET A 65 7.75 -9.00 6.04
CA MET A 65 9.15 -8.98 5.60
C MET A 65 10.12 -9.05 6.79
N ARG A 66 9.91 -8.23 7.82
CA ARG A 66 10.73 -8.23 9.04
C ARG A 66 10.62 -9.54 9.82
N ASN A 67 9.44 -10.14 9.89
CA ASN A 67 9.25 -11.46 10.51
C ASN A 67 10.09 -12.53 9.77
N ALA A 68 10.10 -12.52 8.44
CA ALA A 68 10.93 -13.42 7.65
C ALA A 68 12.45 -13.17 7.87
N GLN A 69 12.85 -11.90 7.93
CA GLN A 69 14.24 -11.50 8.19
C GLN A 69 14.70 -11.92 9.59
N ALA A 70 13.86 -11.75 10.62
CA ALA A 70 14.15 -12.20 11.98
C ALA A 70 14.32 -13.74 12.09
N ARG A 71 13.70 -14.50 11.17
CA ARG A 71 13.91 -15.96 11.03
C ARG A 71 15.16 -16.34 10.21
N GLY A 72 15.94 -15.34 9.79
CA GLY A 72 17.22 -15.51 9.10
C GLY A 72 17.11 -15.60 7.57
N ALA A 73 16.01 -15.15 6.97
CA ALA A 73 15.87 -15.09 5.52
C ALA A 73 16.48 -13.82 4.93
N GLU A 74 17.21 -13.97 3.82
CA GLU A 74 17.57 -12.86 2.93
C GLU A 74 16.35 -12.51 2.06
N LEU A 75 16.02 -11.22 1.98
CA LEU A 75 14.81 -10.76 1.32
C LEU A 75 15.07 -10.27 -0.10
N TYR A 76 14.17 -10.63 -0.99
CA TYR A 76 14.05 -10.15 -2.36
C TYR A 76 12.62 -9.69 -2.61
N PHE A 77 12.45 -8.76 -3.53
CA PHE A 77 11.12 -8.25 -3.89
C PHE A 77 10.97 -8.07 -5.39
N LEU A 78 9.82 -8.43 -5.94
CA LEU A 78 9.44 -8.17 -7.32
C LEU A 78 8.24 -7.22 -7.34
N ILE A 79 8.39 -6.07 -8.02
CA ILE A 79 7.38 -5.01 -8.06
C ILE A 79 7.37 -4.35 -9.46
N PHE A 80 6.28 -3.69 -9.86
CA PHE A 80 6.32 -2.84 -11.04
C PHE A 80 7.25 -1.64 -10.82
N LYS A 81 7.99 -1.27 -11.87
CA LYS A 81 8.99 -0.18 -11.83
C LYS A 81 8.40 1.13 -11.33
N SER A 82 7.16 1.46 -11.70
CA SER A 82 6.44 2.63 -11.21
C SER A 82 6.24 2.66 -9.69
N ASN A 83 6.18 1.49 -9.05
CA ASN A 83 5.86 1.35 -7.63
C ASN A 83 7.10 1.12 -6.75
N ARG A 84 8.29 0.98 -7.35
CA ARG A 84 9.54 0.69 -6.65
C ARG A 84 9.84 1.64 -5.48
N ALA A 85 9.47 2.91 -5.62
CA ALA A 85 9.72 3.92 -4.60
C ALA A 85 9.10 3.60 -3.23
N SER A 86 7.97 2.87 -3.20
CA SER A 86 7.30 2.50 -1.93
C SER A 86 8.17 1.62 -1.02
N LEU A 87 9.03 0.78 -1.58
CA LEU A 87 9.95 -0.08 -0.82
C LEU A 87 11.13 0.68 -0.22
N THR A 88 11.39 1.91 -0.66
CA THR A 88 12.53 2.71 -0.16
C THR A 88 12.21 3.47 1.14
N LEU A 89 10.95 3.54 1.56
CA LEU A 89 10.57 4.28 2.77
C LEU A 89 11.13 3.63 4.05
N LEU A 90 11.16 2.31 4.11
CA LEU A 90 11.64 1.55 5.27
C LEU A 90 12.97 0.83 5.03
N ASN A 91 13.39 0.71 3.77
CA ASN A 91 14.63 0.03 3.35
C ASN A 91 14.78 -1.40 3.91
N THR A 92 13.68 -2.10 4.15
CA THR A 92 13.67 -3.48 4.69
C THR A 92 14.27 -4.46 3.70
N VAL A 93 14.08 -4.21 2.40
CA VAL A 93 14.73 -4.97 1.31
C VAL A 93 15.88 -4.15 0.74
N LYS A 94 17.05 -4.75 0.59
CA LYS A 94 18.20 -4.10 -0.03
C LYS A 94 17.89 -3.70 -1.47
N SER A 95 18.35 -2.52 -1.91
CA SER A 95 18.05 -2.00 -3.25
C SER A 95 18.47 -2.92 -4.40
N GLU A 96 19.59 -3.67 -4.23
CA GLU A 96 20.09 -4.66 -5.19
C GLU A 96 19.21 -5.92 -5.28
N ASN A 97 18.39 -6.18 -4.25
CA ASN A 97 17.47 -7.31 -4.17
C ASN A 97 16.04 -6.96 -4.65
N ILE A 98 15.82 -5.75 -5.15
CA ILE A 98 14.53 -5.31 -5.69
C ILE A 98 14.54 -5.50 -7.20
N PHE A 99 13.80 -6.49 -7.68
CA PHE A 99 13.56 -6.71 -9.10
C PHE A 99 12.36 -5.87 -9.56
N THR A 100 12.44 -5.34 -10.78
CA THR A 100 11.35 -4.53 -11.33
C THR A 100 10.91 -5.02 -12.70
N ILE A 101 9.62 -4.89 -12.99
CA ILE A 101 9.04 -5.14 -14.31
C ILE A 101 8.46 -3.82 -14.83
N ASP A 102 8.82 -3.44 -16.05
CA ASP A 102 8.26 -2.28 -16.73
C ASP A 102 6.93 -2.65 -17.39
N SER A 103 5.83 -2.09 -16.88
CA SER A 103 4.48 -2.28 -17.41
C SER A 103 4.05 -1.21 -18.43
N SER A 104 4.95 -0.28 -18.79
CA SER A 104 4.65 0.80 -19.76
C SER A 104 4.50 0.31 -21.20
N SER A 105 5.10 -0.85 -21.53
CA SER A 105 5.02 -1.48 -22.84
C SER A 105 5.01 -3.01 -22.75
N ILE A 106 4.40 -3.66 -23.75
CA ILE A 106 4.37 -5.14 -23.82
C ILE A 106 5.78 -5.72 -23.99
N SER A 107 6.62 -5.08 -24.79
CA SER A 107 8.00 -5.51 -24.98
C SER A 107 8.84 -5.40 -23.72
N GLY A 108 8.68 -4.30 -22.95
CA GLY A 108 9.27 -4.13 -21.63
C GLY A 108 8.81 -5.21 -20.64
N LEU A 109 7.50 -5.46 -20.59
CA LEU A 109 6.90 -6.49 -19.74
C LEU A 109 7.52 -7.87 -20.03
N ILE A 110 7.61 -8.29 -21.30
CA ILE A 110 8.18 -9.58 -21.69
C ILE A 110 9.67 -9.65 -21.36
N LYS A 111 10.45 -8.63 -21.74
CA LYS A 111 11.89 -8.58 -21.52
C LYS A 111 12.21 -8.66 -20.03
N ASP A 112 11.55 -7.85 -19.22
CA ASP A 112 11.83 -7.79 -17.79
C ASP A 112 11.34 -9.06 -17.07
N THR A 113 10.23 -9.67 -17.53
CA THR A 113 9.77 -10.97 -17.05
C THR A 113 10.83 -12.06 -17.28
N LEU A 114 11.38 -12.16 -18.48
CA LEU A 114 12.42 -13.13 -18.77
C LEU A 114 13.70 -12.86 -17.96
N SER A 115 14.09 -11.59 -17.86
CA SER A 115 15.24 -11.18 -17.04
C SER A 115 15.02 -11.54 -15.57
N PHE A 116 13.85 -11.30 -15.03
CA PHE A 116 13.49 -11.69 -13.66
C PHE A 116 13.62 -13.21 -13.46
N LEU A 117 13.07 -14.04 -14.36
CA LEU A 117 13.15 -15.50 -14.22
C LEU A 117 14.59 -16.02 -14.24
N ILE A 118 15.47 -15.38 -15.03
CA ILE A 118 16.91 -15.70 -15.04
C ILE A 118 17.56 -15.26 -13.73
N LEU A 119 17.28 -14.03 -13.26
CA LEU A 119 17.85 -13.50 -12.02
C LEU A 119 17.39 -14.29 -10.80
N ALA A 120 16.12 -14.66 -10.70
CA ALA A 120 15.60 -15.47 -9.60
C ALA A 120 16.38 -16.80 -9.45
N ARG A 121 16.67 -17.43 -10.59
CA ARG A 121 17.50 -18.66 -10.61
C ARG A 121 18.97 -18.41 -10.27
N ARG A 122 19.57 -17.32 -10.80
CA ARG A 122 20.97 -16.94 -10.48
C ARG A 122 21.15 -16.64 -9.00
N HIS A 123 20.20 -15.93 -8.38
CA HIS A 123 20.22 -15.65 -6.95
C HIS A 123 19.86 -16.88 -6.10
N ARG A 124 19.45 -18.00 -6.74
CA ARG A 124 19.02 -19.23 -6.07
C ARG A 124 17.90 -18.96 -5.06
N ILE A 125 16.88 -18.20 -5.50
CA ILE A 125 15.67 -17.99 -4.70
C ILE A 125 15.06 -19.35 -4.37
N ASP A 126 14.92 -19.65 -3.09
CA ASP A 126 14.45 -20.97 -2.63
C ASP A 126 12.98 -20.95 -2.20
N THR A 127 12.47 -19.75 -1.86
CA THR A 127 11.10 -19.57 -1.38
C THR A 127 10.48 -18.33 -2.02
N VAL A 128 9.24 -18.43 -2.49
CA VAL A 128 8.46 -17.32 -3.03
C VAL A 128 7.18 -17.14 -2.22
N ILE A 129 6.86 -15.89 -1.93
CA ILE A 129 5.61 -15.45 -1.31
C ILE A 129 4.85 -14.63 -2.35
N ASP A 130 3.79 -15.20 -2.92
CA ASP A 130 2.88 -14.51 -3.82
C ASP A 130 1.82 -13.79 -2.99
N LEU A 131 1.94 -12.46 -2.89
CA LEU A 131 1.04 -11.60 -2.11
C LEU A 131 -0.25 -11.28 -2.86
N GLU A 132 -0.26 -11.49 -4.17
CA GLU A 132 -1.38 -11.16 -5.03
C GLU A 132 -2.46 -12.25 -4.98
N LEU A 133 -3.71 -11.82 -4.82
CA LEU A 133 -4.86 -12.72 -4.86
C LEU A 133 -5.51 -12.79 -6.25
N PHE A 134 -5.31 -11.76 -7.09
CA PHE A 134 -6.08 -11.55 -8.33
C PHE A 134 -5.29 -11.68 -9.61
N SER A 135 -4.02 -12.05 -9.56
CA SER A 135 -3.16 -12.06 -10.72
C SER A 135 -2.73 -13.47 -11.08
N ARG A 136 -3.08 -13.91 -12.28
CA ARG A 136 -2.53 -15.14 -12.88
C ARG A 136 -1.11 -14.95 -13.33
N PHE A 137 -0.78 -13.71 -13.70
CA PHE A 137 0.58 -13.36 -14.08
C PHE A 137 1.57 -13.62 -12.93
N THR A 138 1.25 -13.17 -11.71
CA THR A 138 2.12 -13.45 -10.54
C THR A 138 2.17 -14.93 -10.19
N ALA A 139 1.06 -15.66 -10.34
CA ALA A 139 1.06 -17.10 -10.15
C ALA A 139 2.00 -17.82 -11.12
N ILE A 140 2.01 -17.41 -12.41
CA ILE A 140 2.93 -17.95 -13.43
C ILE A 140 4.38 -17.61 -13.06
N LEU A 141 4.68 -16.38 -12.65
CA LEU A 141 6.01 -15.99 -12.17
C LEU A 141 6.45 -16.85 -10.97
N THR A 142 5.55 -17.03 -10.02
CA THR A 142 5.74 -17.89 -8.84
C THR A 142 6.07 -19.34 -9.24
N GLY A 143 5.33 -19.91 -10.19
CA GLY A 143 5.57 -21.27 -10.68
C GLY A 143 6.90 -21.43 -11.42
N LEU A 144 7.25 -20.43 -12.25
CA LEU A 144 8.41 -20.51 -13.15
C LEU A 144 9.72 -19.99 -12.55
N CYS A 145 9.73 -19.32 -11.39
CA CYS A 145 10.95 -18.76 -10.79
C CYS A 145 11.98 -19.81 -10.34
N GLY A 146 11.58 -21.08 -10.19
CA GLY A 146 12.45 -22.18 -9.78
C GLY A 146 12.54 -22.38 -8.26
N ALA A 147 11.75 -21.65 -7.46
CA ALA A 147 11.74 -21.81 -6.02
C ALA A 147 11.08 -23.15 -5.61
N ARG A 148 11.71 -23.85 -4.66
CA ARG A 148 11.19 -25.09 -4.10
C ARG A 148 9.92 -24.88 -3.27
N ARG A 149 9.83 -23.77 -2.55
CA ARG A 149 8.66 -23.43 -1.73
C ARG A 149 7.97 -22.21 -2.32
N ARG A 150 6.71 -22.39 -2.65
CA ARG A 150 5.87 -21.34 -3.26
C ARG A 150 4.60 -21.21 -2.44
N VAL A 151 4.46 -20.09 -1.75
CA VAL A 151 3.39 -19.79 -0.81
C VAL A 151 2.50 -18.73 -1.39
N GLY A 152 1.22 -18.86 -1.23
CA GLY A 152 0.26 -17.86 -1.69
C GLY A 152 -1.17 -18.21 -1.31
N TYR A 153 -2.09 -17.32 -1.62
CA TYR A 153 -3.50 -17.54 -1.36
C TYR A 153 -4.13 -18.49 -2.36
N HIS A 154 -5.00 -19.37 -1.86
CA HIS A 154 -5.72 -20.36 -2.65
C HIS A 154 -7.20 -20.34 -2.36
N ILE A 155 -8.02 -20.52 -3.41
CA ILE A 155 -9.48 -20.51 -3.36
C ILE A 155 -10.03 -21.90 -3.05
N PHE A 156 -9.80 -22.51 -1.99
CA PHE A 156 -10.23 -23.90 -1.70
C PHE A 156 -11.66 -24.22 -2.23
N HIS A 157 -12.68 -23.60 -1.64
CA HIS A 157 -14.08 -23.71 -2.06
C HIS A 157 -14.77 -22.33 -2.12
N GLY A 158 -13.98 -21.26 -2.00
CA GLY A 158 -14.48 -19.90 -1.99
C GLY A 158 -14.52 -19.27 -3.38
N GLU A 159 -14.99 -18.04 -3.41
CA GLU A 159 -14.92 -17.19 -4.58
C GLU A 159 -13.49 -16.68 -4.81
N GLY A 160 -13.12 -16.50 -6.06
CA GLY A 160 -11.83 -15.96 -6.43
C GLY A 160 -11.33 -16.44 -7.78
N LEU A 161 -10.09 -16.09 -8.10
CA LEU A 161 -9.45 -16.48 -9.36
C LEU A 161 -8.80 -17.85 -9.24
N TRP A 162 -9.18 -18.76 -10.15
CA TRP A 162 -8.35 -19.92 -10.40
C TRP A 162 -7.03 -19.48 -11.06
N ARG A 163 -5.90 -19.84 -10.42
CA ARG A 163 -4.53 -19.43 -10.79
C ARG A 163 -3.60 -20.63 -11.06
N GLY A 164 -4.16 -21.75 -11.47
CA GLY A 164 -3.41 -23.00 -11.70
C GLY A 164 -2.97 -23.70 -10.41
N PHE A 165 -2.02 -24.63 -10.53
CA PHE A 165 -1.48 -25.43 -9.44
C PHE A 165 -0.02 -25.06 -9.14
N MET A 166 0.28 -23.75 -9.05
CA MET A 166 1.64 -23.22 -8.90
C MET A 166 2.15 -23.28 -7.47
N LEU A 167 1.25 -23.37 -6.48
CA LEU A 167 1.60 -23.24 -5.07
C LEU A 167 1.91 -24.60 -4.44
N THR A 168 2.99 -24.66 -3.65
CA THR A 168 3.30 -25.81 -2.79
C THR A 168 2.73 -25.65 -1.38
N ARG A 169 2.45 -24.41 -0.96
CA ARG A 169 1.86 -24.06 0.32
C ARG A 169 0.65 -23.15 0.09
N LYS A 170 -0.55 -23.67 0.38
CA LYS A 170 -1.83 -23.02 0.10
C LYS A 170 -2.39 -22.42 1.37
N VAL A 171 -2.52 -21.09 1.41
CA VAL A 171 -3.05 -20.34 2.53
C VAL A 171 -4.46 -19.84 2.18
N HIS A 172 -5.36 -19.86 3.15
CA HIS A 172 -6.68 -19.27 2.98
C HIS A 172 -6.61 -17.76 3.16
N TYR A 173 -7.15 -17.00 2.19
CA TYR A 173 -7.31 -15.55 2.36
C TYR A 173 -8.50 -15.26 3.27
N ASN A 174 -8.26 -14.52 4.36
CA ASN A 174 -9.31 -14.17 5.30
C ASN A 174 -9.70 -12.69 5.14
N PRO A 175 -10.85 -12.35 4.53
CA PRO A 175 -11.29 -10.97 4.32
C PRO A 175 -11.77 -10.27 5.61
N HIS A 176 -11.83 -10.97 6.74
CA HIS A 176 -12.32 -10.45 8.02
C HIS A 176 -11.20 -10.01 8.98
N ILE A 177 -9.94 -10.18 8.59
CA ILE A 177 -8.79 -9.73 9.38
C ILE A 177 -7.95 -8.75 8.56
N HIS A 178 -7.16 -7.94 9.26
CA HIS A 178 -6.29 -6.97 8.61
C HIS A 178 -5.34 -7.63 7.59
N ILE A 179 -5.11 -6.96 6.44
CA ILE A 179 -4.30 -7.51 5.34
C ILE A 179 -2.86 -7.86 5.79
N THR A 180 -2.28 -7.11 6.71
CA THR A 180 -0.96 -7.42 7.29
C THR A 180 -0.96 -8.77 8.01
N LYS A 181 -2.04 -9.15 8.70
CA LYS A 181 -2.17 -10.50 9.29
C LYS A 181 -2.28 -11.57 8.22
N ASN A 182 -2.97 -11.26 7.12
CA ASN A 182 -2.97 -12.15 5.95
C ASN A 182 -1.56 -12.33 5.39
N PHE A 183 -0.76 -11.27 5.26
CA PHE A 183 0.64 -11.38 4.83
C PHE A 183 1.51 -12.17 5.81
N LEU A 184 1.35 -11.94 7.11
CA LEU A 184 2.04 -12.72 8.14
C LEU A 184 1.67 -14.21 8.06
N SER A 185 0.43 -14.56 7.75
CA SER A 185 0.02 -15.95 7.60
C SER A 185 0.78 -16.68 6.47
N LEU A 186 1.15 -15.96 5.39
CA LEU A 186 1.99 -16.51 4.33
C LEU A 186 3.41 -16.81 4.84
N ILE A 187 3.96 -15.96 5.72
CA ILE A 187 5.26 -16.20 6.32
C ILE A 187 5.23 -17.42 7.25
N HIS A 188 4.22 -17.52 8.10
CA HIS A 188 4.05 -18.69 8.94
C HIS A 188 3.95 -19.97 8.11
N ALA A 189 3.18 -19.95 7.01
CA ALA A 189 3.14 -21.07 6.06
C ALA A 189 4.50 -21.35 5.43
N ALA A 190 5.26 -20.29 5.08
CA ALA A 190 6.60 -20.44 4.50
C ALA A 190 7.57 -21.18 5.43
N PHE A 191 7.49 -20.94 6.72
CA PHE A 191 8.38 -21.56 7.71
C PHE A 191 7.80 -22.81 8.39
N ALA A 192 6.54 -23.18 8.12
CA ALA A 192 5.95 -24.39 8.69
C ALA A 192 6.76 -25.64 8.32
N THR A 193 6.95 -26.54 9.25
CA THR A 193 7.60 -27.85 9.06
C THR A 193 6.60 -28.93 8.65
N GLU A 194 5.41 -28.88 9.24
CA GLU A 194 4.35 -29.83 8.98
C GLU A 194 3.47 -29.40 7.80
N ILE A 195 2.86 -30.38 7.15
CA ILE A 195 1.90 -30.12 6.07
C ILE A 195 0.50 -30.06 6.68
N GLU A 196 -0.18 -28.96 6.46
CA GLU A 196 -1.56 -28.74 6.85
C GLU A 196 -2.40 -28.15 5.69
N VAL A 197 -3.71 -28.31 5.72
CA VAL A 197 -4.62 -27.76 4.71
C VAL A 197 -5.81 -27.10 5.40
N PRO A 198 -6.03 -25.79 5.20
CA PRO A 198 -5.07 -24.80 4.68
C PRO A 198 -3.89 -24.62 5.62
N PHE A 199 -2.79 -24.01 5.13
CA PHE A 199 -1.69 -23.62 6.01
C PHE A 199 -2.04 -22.46 6.91
N SER A 200 -1.27 -22.29 8.00
CA SER A 200 -1.37 -21.17 8.97
C SER A 200 -2.65 -21.18 9.81
N LYS A 201 -2.99 -22.30 10.39
CA LYS A 201 -4.05 -22.43 11.40
C LYS A 201 -3.57 -21.94 12.77
N ILE A 202 -3.11 -20.69 12.83
CA ILE A 202 -2.52 -20.07 14.01
C ILE A 202 -3.18 -18.73 14.31
N GLN A 203 -3.06 -18.30 15.55
CA GLN A 203 -3.40 -16.94 15.94
C GLN A 203 -2.20 -16.02 15.67
N ILE A 204 -2.42 -14.90 14.95
CA ILE A 204 -1.41 -13.87 14.71
C ILE A 204 -1.70 -12.73 15.68
N PRO A 205 -0.83 -12.48 16.67
CA PRO A 205 -1.05 -11.43 17.66
C PRO A 205 -0.83 -10.05 17.06
N ASP A 206 -1.46 -9.01 17.63
CA ASP A 206 -1.31 -7.63 17.17
C ASP A 206 0.14 -7.11 17.34
N SER A 207 0.92 -7.73 18.23
CA SER A 207 2.34 -7.41 18.40
C SER A 207 3.19 -7.68 17.16
N GLU A 208 2.76 -8.59 16.27
CA GLU A 208 3.43 -8.86 14.99
C GLU A 208 3.06 -7.84 13.89
N VAL A 209 2.02 -7.02 14.10
CA VAL A 209 1.50 -6.05 13.10
C VAL A 209 2.18 -4.67 13.24
N ARG A 210 3.34 -4.58 13.85
CA ARG A 210 4.04 -3.30 14.08
C ARG A 210 4.86 -2.88 12.88
N LEU A 211 4.77 -1.58 12.54
CA LEU A 211 5.67 -0.93 11.59
C LEU A 211 6.85 -0.30 12.33
N GLU A 212 8.02 -0.38 11.71
CA GLU A 212 9.15 0.44 12.10
C GLU A 212 8.96 1.89 11.64
N GLN A 213 9.57 2.82 12.36
CA GLN A 213 9.60 4.21 11.95
C GLN A 213 10.66 4.43 10.87
N ALA A 214 10.36 5.26 9.89
CA ALA A 214 11.31 5.64 8.86
C ALA A 214 12.50 6.41 9.48
N VAL A 215 13.69 6.09 9.03
CA VAL A 215 14.89 6.84 9.42
C VAL A 215 14.92 8.17 8.68
N ILE A 216 14.78 9.27 9.41
CA ILE A 216 14.74 10.61 8.83
C ILE A 216 16.17 11.17 8.70
N ASN A 217 16.55 11.50 7.46
CA ASN A 217 17.81 12.21 7.21
C ASN A 217 17.65 13.68 7.66
N PRO A 218 18.48 14.18 8.60
CA PRO A 218 18.35 15.56 9.11
C PRO A 218 18.50 16.63 8.02
N THR A 219 19.38 16.42 7.04
CA THR A 219 19.57 17.36 5.93
C THR A 219 18.34 17.45 5.03
N VAL A 220 17.70 16.31 4.74
CA VAL A 220 16.47 16.28 3.94
C VAL A 220 15.30 16.90 4.72
N LEU A 221 15.22 16.63 6.04
CA LEU A 221 14.23 17.26 6.92
C LEU A 221 14.34 18.78 6.87
N GLU A 222 15.56 19.34 7.00
CA GLU A 222 15.80 20.77 6.95
C GLU A 222 15.50 21.36 5.57
N THR A 223 15.81 20.64 4.50
CA THR A 223 15.45 21.05 3.13
C THR A 223 13.94 21.19 2.95
N VAL A 224 13.17 20.21 3.45
CA VAL A 224 11.69 20.25 3.38
C VAL A 224 11.15 21.38 4.25
N ARG A 225 11.68 21.56 5.47
CA ARG A 225 11.30 22.66 6.37
C ARG A 225 11.49 24.02 5.70
N THR A 226 12.69 24.29 5.19
CA THR A 226 13.03 25.55 4.50
C THR A 226 12.11 25.81 3.30
N ARG A 227 11.76 24.74 2.55
CA ARG A 227 10.83 24.86 1.41
C ARG A 227 9.43 25.28 1.86
N ILE A 228 8.92 24.71 2.95
CA ILE A 228 7.61 25.06 3.51
C ILE A 228 7.61 26.51 4.01
N GLU A 229 8.60 26.89 4.79
CA GLU A 229 8.72 28.25 5.35
C GLU A 229 8.90 29.31 4.25
N LYS A 230 9.67 28.99 3.21
CA LYS A 230 9.83 29.84 2.03
C LYS A 230 8.49 30.05 1.32
N LEU A 231 7.74 28.98 1.06
CA LEU A 231 6.43 29.06 0.40
C LEU A 231 5.44 29.88 1.22
N ALA A 232 5.42 29.70 2.55
CA ALA A 232 4.60 30.49 3.44
C ALA A 232 4.97 31.96 3.38
N LYS A 233 6.25 32.30 3.44
CA LYS A 233 6.76 33.69 3.34
C LYS A 233 6.42 34.33 1.99
N GLU A 234 6.58 33.62 0.88
CA GLU A 234 6.21 34.08 -0.46
C GLU A 234 4.72 34.34 -0.61
N SER A 235 3.89 33.69 0.23
CA SER A 235 2.45 33.85 0.31
C SER A 235 2.02 34.85 1.38
N ASP A 236 2.97 35.60 1.98
CA ASP A 236 2.73 36.55 3.08
C ASP A 236 1.97 35.91 4.26
N ILE A 237 2.45 34.72 4.67
CA ILE A 237 1.93 33.96 5.83
C ILE A 237 3.04 33.87 6.87
N ALA A 238 2.74 34.29 8.12
CA ALA A 238 3.65 34.11 9.25
C ALA A 238 3.56 32.64 9.71
N PHE A 239 4.59 31.85 9.37
CA PHE A 239 4.70 30.45 9.75
C PHE A 239 6.13 30.10 10.09
N THR A 240 6.34 29.44 11.22
CA THR A 240 7.62 28.88 11.66
C THR A 240 7.38 27.42 12.08
N SER A 241 8.06 26.50 11.43
CA SER A 241 7.90 25.06 11.72
C SER A 241 8.22 24.77 13.19
N GLY A 242 7.31 24.04 13.84
CA GLY A 242 7.40 23.69 15.27
C GLY A 242 6.82 24.72 16.23
N LYS A 243 6.42 25.91 15.75
CA LYS A 243 5.72 26.92 16.54
C LYS A 243 4.23 26.94 16.19
N GLU A 244 3.90 27.15 14.91
CA GLU A 244 2.55 26.98 14.40
C GLU A 244 2.36 25.54 13.90
N ARG A 245 1.14 25.03 13.95
CA ARG A 245 0.81 23.69 13.45
C ARG A 245 0.80 23.62 11.94
N LEU A 246 1.22 22.48 11.42
CA LEU A 246 1.18 22.14 10.00
C LEU A 246 0.15 21.04 9.76
N ILE A 247 -0.91 21.39 9.02
CA ILE A 247 -2.01 20.48 8.69
C ILE A 247 -1.90 20.08 7.22
N LEU A 248 -1.96 18.79 6.94
CA LEU A 248 -1.96 18.27 5.57
C LEU A 248 -3.37 17.87 5.15
N ILE A 249 -3.75 18.24 3.94
CA ILE A 249 -4.97 17.77 3.27
C ILE A 249 -4.54 17.05 1.99
N ASN A 250 -4.82 15.76 1.88
CA ASN A 250 -4.60 15.01 0.65
C ASN A 250 -5.95 14.58 0.06
N PRO A 251 -6.52 15.35 -0.88
CA PRO A 251 -7.86 15.10 -1.40
C PRO A 251 -7.90 14.03 -2.50
N ASN A 252 -6.76 13.44 -2.82
CA ASN A 252 -6.59 12.56 -3.96
C ASN A 252 -6.93 11.12 -3.63
N ALA A 253 -7.24 10.35 -4.66
CA ALA A 253 -7.24 8.89 -4.66
C ALA A 253 -7.04 8.40 -6.10
N SER A 254 -6.55 7.17 -6.24
CA SER A 254 -6.28 6.55 -7.54
C SER A 254 -7.52 6.51 -8.44
N ASP A 255 -7.32 6.72 -9.75
CA ASP A 255 -8.35 6.56 -10.79
C ASP A 255 -8.82 5.11 -10.95
N LEU A 256 -8.14 4.14 -10.33
CA LEU A 256 -8.55 2.73 -10.32
C LEU A 256 -9.89 2.50 -9.61
N LEU A 257 -10.18 3.33 -8.59
CA LEU A 257 -11.42 3.29 -7.82
C LEU A 257 -11.79 4.72 -7.40
N PRO A 258 -12.31 5.54 -8.32
CA PRO A 258 -12.65 6.93 -8.05
C PRO A 258 -13.74 7.10 -7.00
N GLN A 259 -14.53 6.05 -6.75
CA GLN A 259 -15.55 6.01 -5.69
C GLN A 259 -14.98 6.20 -4.27
N ARG A 260 -13.66 6.09 -4.07
CA ARG A 260 -12.98 6.41 -2.80
C ARG A 260 -12.84 7.91 -2.54
N ARG A 261 -13.07 8.75 -3.53
CA ARG A 261 -12.85 10.20 -3.40
C ARG A 261 -14.01 10.87 -2.65
N TRP A 262 -13.68 11.56 -1.57
CA TRP A 262 -14.57 12.54 -1.00
C TRP A 262 -14.66 13.76 -1.92
N ALA A 263 -15.81 14.44 -1.96
CA ALA A 263 -16.01 15.53 -2.92
C ALA A 263 -15.01 16.68 -2.68
N GLN A 264 -14.49 17.28 -3.76
CA GLN A 264 -13.59 18.45 -3.69
C GLN A 264 -14.20 19.59 -2.86
N GLN A 265 -15.49 19.84 -3.06
CA GLN A 265 -16.25 20.85 -2.30
C GLN A 265 -16.17 20.59 -0.78
N ARG A 266 -16.29 19.35 -0.35
CA ARG A 266 -16.21 18.96 1.06
C ARG A 266 -14.82 19.17 1.65
N PHE A 267 -13.75 18.91 0.89
CA PHE A 267 -12.39 19.25 1.32
C PHE A 267 -12.22 20.77 1.45
N SER A 268 -12.78 21.57 0.53
CA SER A 268 -12.73 23.03 0.62
C SER A 268 -13.49 23.56 1.85
N GLU A 269 -14.67 23.03 2.14
CA GLU A 269 -15.46 23.32 3.34
C GLU A 269 -14.70 22.92 4.62
N LEU A 270 -14.00 21.77 4.61
CA LEU A 270 -13.17 21.33 5.73
C LEU A 270 -12.01 22.30 5.99
N ILE A 271 -11.32 22.74 4.93
CA ILE A 271 -10.23 23.73 5.02
C ILE A 271 -10.74 25.03 5.66
N GLN A 272 -11.93 25.52 5.24
CA GLN A 272 -12.57 26.69 5.84
C GLN A 272 -12.86 26.48 7.33
N ALA A 273 -13.43 25.34 7.69
CA ALA A 273 -13.76 25.00 9.06
C ALA A 273 -12.52 24.84 9.97
N ILE A 274 -11.44 24.24 9.44
CA ILE A 274 -10.15 24.16 10.13
C ILE A 274 -9.58 25.56 10.36
N HIS A 275 -9.54 26.41 9.34
CA HIS A 275 -9.02 27.77 9.46
C HIS A 275 -9.84 28.62 10.43
N GLN A 276 -11.16 28.49 10.44
CA GLN A 276 -12.02 29.20 11.39
C GLN A 276 -11.69 28.85 12.86
N ARG A 277 -11.33 27.59 13.11
CA ARG A 277 -10.99 27.13 14.46
C ARG A 277 -9.52 27.35 14.81
N TYR A 278 -8.64 27.30 13.84
CA TYR A 278 -7.19 27.41 13.98
C TYR A 278 -6.61 28.41 12.97
N PRO A 279 -6.85 29.72 13.16
CA PRO A 279 -6.57 30.73 12.14
C PRO A 279 -5.07 30.96 11.88
N HIS A 280 -4.20 30.52 12.78
CA HIS A 280 -2.74 30.66 12.66
C HIS A 280 -2.06 29.44 12.05
N ASP A 281 -2.75 28.30 11.95
CA ASP A 281 -2.18 27.07 11.44
C ASP A 281 -1.98 27.15 9.91
N LEU A 282 -0.92 26.54 9.41
CA LEU A 282 -0.66 26.41 7.98
C LEU A 282 -1.30 25.11 7.45
N ILE A 283 -2.04 25.23 6.35
CA ILE A 283 -2.66 24.08 5.67
C ILE A 283 -1.95 23.86 4.33
N LEU A 284 -1.34 22.71 4.14
CA LEU A 284 -0.77 22.30 2.86
C LEU A 284 -1.68 21.26 2.20
N ILE A 285 -2.11 21.56 0.97
CA ILE A 285 -2.90 20.63 0.17
C ILE A 285 -1.92 19.86 -0.72
N THR A 286 -1.76 18.57 -0.45
CA THR A 286 -0.72 17.72 -1.04
C THR A 286 -1.25 16.90 -2.21
N GLY A 287 -0.33 16.48 -3.08
CA GLY A 287 -0.60 15.63 -4.24
C GLY A 287 0.65 15.39 -5.06
N SER A 288 0.57 14.49 -6.01
CA SER A 288 1.59 14.31 -7.04
C SER A 288 1.64 15.51 -8.00
N PRO A 289 2.71 15.67 -8.80
CA PRO A 289 2.74 16.73 -9.82
C PRO A 289 1.56 16.69 -10.80
N ALA A 290 1.09 15.50 -11.15
CA ALA A 290 -0.06 15.32 -12.05
C ALA A 290 -1.40 15.79 -11.44
N GLU A 291 -1.47 15.87 -10.12
CA GLU A 291 -2.66 16.27 -9.37
C GLU A 291 -2.69 17.77 -9.04
N PHE A 292 -1.69 18.55 -9.50
CA PHE A 292 -1.58 19.98 -9.21
C PHE A 292 -2.87 20.76 -9.49
N ASN A 293 -3.46 20.57 -10.66
CA ASN A 293 -4.70 21.28 -11.03
C ASN A 293 -5.91 20.84 -10.19
N TYR A 294 -5.95 19.57 -9.78
CA TYR A 294 -7.00 19.05 -8.90
C TYR A 294 -6.89 19.69 -7.50
N VAL A 295 -5.68 19.75 -6.96
CA VAL A 295 -5.38 20.39 -5.67
C VAL A 295 -5.64 21.89 -5.72
N GLU A 296 -5.25 22.57 -6.81
CA GLU A 296 -5.48 24.01 -6.99
C GLU A 296 -6.97 24.35 -7.03
N LYS A 297 -7.79 23.48 -7.58
CA LYS A 297 -9.24 23.66 -7.58
C LYS A 297 -9.82 23.60 -6.15
N VAL A 298 -9.34 22.67 -5.32
CA VAL A 298 -9.74 22.60 -3.89
C VAL A 298 -9.30 23.87 -3.17
N ARG A 299 -8.04 24.29 -3.36
CA ARG A 299 -7.50 25.52 -2.73
C ARG A 299 -8.28 26.77 -3.11
N SER A 300 -8.54 26.95 -4.40
CA SER A 300 -9.23 28.16 -4.90
C SER A 300 -10.67 28.25 -4.41
N VAL A 301 -11.39 27.12 -4.31
CA VAL A 301 -12.75 27.07 -3.75
C VAL A 301 -12.74 27.33 -2.25
N ALA A 302 -11.75 26.80 -1.51
CA ALA A 302 -11.61 27.08 -0.09
C ALA A 302 -11.37 28.58 0.17
N ASN A 303 -10.61 29.24 -0.69
CA ASN A 303 -10.28 30.68 -0.65
C ASN A 303 -9.76 31.14 0.73
N ILE A 304 -8.87 30.36 1.32
CA ILE A 304 -8.21 30.63 2.60
C ILE A 304 -6.75 30.98 2.34
N LYS A 305 -6.27 32.12 2.89
CA LYS A 305 -4.89 32.59 2.72
C LYS A 305 -3.87 31.55 3.22
N ASN A 306 -4.12 30.96 4.39
CA ASN A 306 -3.23 29.97 5.03
C ASN A 306 -3.33 28.56 4.42
N ALA A 307 -4.07 28.37 3.32
CA ALA A 307 -4.15 27.10 2.61
C ALA A 307 -3.37 27.19 1.28
N LEU A 308 -2.29 26.43 1.16
CA LEU A 308 -1.36 26.49 0.04
C LEU A 308 -1.37 25.17 -0.76
N ASN A 309 -1.25 25.31 -2.08
CA ASN A 309 -1.04 24.15 -2.96
C ASN A 309 0.40 23.66 -2.85
N PHE A 310 0.59 22.47 -2.35
CA PHE A 310 1.89 21.82 -2.18
C PHE A 310 2.06 20.58 -3.07
N ALA A 311 1.17 20.40 -4.06
CA ALA A 311 1.25 19.27 -4.99
C ALA A 311 2.52 19.32 -5.83
N GLY A 312 3.26 18.21 -5.88
CA GLY A 312 4.51 18.11 -6.62
C GLY A 312 5.72 18.80 -5.97
N GLN A 313 5.56 19.36 -4.77
CA GLN A 313 6.65 20.09 -4.09
C GLN A 313 7.61 19.16 -3.35
N VAL A 314 7.27 17.92 -3.14
CA VAL A 314 8.13 16.90 -2.51
C VAL A 314 8.19 15.65 -3.36
N SER A 315 9.36 15.05 -3.40
CA SER A 315 9.58 13.72 -3.95
C SER A 315 9.05 12.64 -2.99
N PHE A 316 8.92 11.41 -3.48
CA PHE A 316 8.46 10.29 -2.64
C PHE A 316 9.40 10.06 -1.44
N ALA A 317 10.71 10.22 -1.60
CA ALA A 317 11.69 10.09 -0.52
C ALA A 317 11.61 11.20 0.54
N GLU A 318 11.01 12.35 0.19
CA GLU A 318 10.80 13.48 1.10
C GLU A 318 9.46 13.40 1.86
N LEU A 319 8.60 12.41 1.57
CA LEU A 319 7.33 12.22 2.28
C LEU A 319 7.53 11.98 3.80
N PRO A 320 8.42 11.07 4.26
CA PRO A 320 8.63 10.90 5.70
C PRO A 320 9.10 12.17 6.41
N PRO A 321 10.06 12.97 5.89
CA PRO A 321 10.37 14.31 6.40
C PRO A 321 9.16 15.24 6.48
N LEU A 322 8.37 15.36 5.40
CA LEU A 322 7.16 16.18 5.39
C LEU A 322 6.17 15.74 6.49
N TYR A 323 5.92 14.44 6.60
CA TYR A 323 5.01 13.88 7.60
C TYR A 323 5.53 14.07 9.03
N THR A 324 6.85 14.02 9.25
CA THR A 324 7.46 14.29 10.55
C THR A 324 7.32 15.75 10.98
N LEU A 325 7.31 16.68 10.03
CA LEU A 325 7.10 18.11 10.28
C LEU A 325 5.62 18.47 10.51
N SER A 326 4.70 17.56 10.24
CA SER A 326 3.26 17.83 10.22
C SER A 326 2.58 17.26 11.46
N ASP A 327 1.47 17.88 11.89
CA ASP A 327 0.73 17.51 13.09
C ASP A 327 -0.42 16.56 12.80
N VAL A 328 -1.17 16.81 11.73
CA VAL A 328 -2.28 15.95 11.30
C VAL A 328 -2.43 15.96 9.78
N MET A 329 -2.91 14.85 9.23
CA MET A 329 -3.30 14.75 7.81
C MET A 329 -4.71 14.19 7.68
N VAL A 330 -5.51 14.79 6.79
CA VAL A 330 -6.78 14.21 6.31
C VAL A 330 -6.57 13.69 4.90
N THR A 331 -6.97 12.44 4.65
CA THR A 331 -6.84 11.81 3.34
C THR A 331 -7.97 10.82 3.08
N ASN A 332 -8.25 10.55 1.81
CA ASN A 332 -9.05 9.39 1.43
C ASN A 332 -8.28 8.08 1.72
N ASP A 333 -8.97 6.96 1.69
CA ASP A 333 -8.34 5.63 1.66
C ASP A 333 -7.43 5.50 0.43
N SER A 334 -6.14 5.79 0.63
CA SER A 334 -5.14 5.89 -0.43
C SER A 334 -3.71 5.74 0.12
N GLY A 335 -2.73 5.72 -0.78
CA GLY A 335 -1.31 5.57 -0.42
C GLY A 335 -0.80 6.47 0.71
N PRO A 336 -1.07 7.78 0.73
CA PRO A 336 -0.63 8.68 1.80
C PRO A 336 -1.03 8.23 3.20
N GLY A 337 -2.24 7.68 3.40
CA GLY A 337 -2.68 7.13 4.68
C GLY A 337 -1.81 5.96 5.17
N HIS A 338 -1.25 5.17 4.27
CA HIS A 338 -0.31 4.09 4.62
C HIS A 338 1.12 4.59 4.78
N PHE A 339 1.56 5.51 3.90
CA PHE A 339 2.93 6.05 3.97
C PHE A 339 3.17 6.87 5.24
N SER A 340 2.15 7.54 5.77
CA SER A 340 2.24 8.27 7.04
C SER A 340 2.45 7.35 8.24
N ALA A 341 2.06 6.09 8.16
CA ALA A 341 2.15 5.13 9.26
C ALA A 341 3.60 4.83 9.72
N VAL A 342 4.60 5.12 8.86
CA VAL A 342 6.02 4.97 9.20
C VAL A 342 6.60 6.24 9.88
N THR A 343 5.75 7.17 10.29
CA THR A 343 6.11 8.42 10.96
C THR A 343 5.16 8.68 12.14
N PRO A 344 5.49 9.64 13.03
CA PRO A 344 4.58 10.01 14.13
C PRO A 344 3.29 10.70 13.69
N LEU A 345 3.14 11.07 12.41
CA LEU A 345 2.01 11.82 11.89
C LEU A 345 0.67 11.16 12.26
N ARG A 346 -0.24 11.95 12.77
CA ARG A 346 -1.61 11.55 13.03
C ARG A 346 -2.46 11.72 11.78
N THR A 347 -3.34 10.77 11.51
CA THR A 347 -4.15 10.81 10.30
C THR A 347 -5.64 10.60 10.58
N VAL A 348 -6.47 11.23 9.75
CA VAL A 348 -7.88 10.94 9.61
C VAL A 348 -8.08 10.41 8.20
N VAL A 349 -8.51 9.15 8.07
CA VAL A 349 -8.65 8.47 6.78
C VAL A 349 -10.12 8.18 6.48
N LEU A 350 -10.58 8.63 5.30
CA LEU A 350 -11.97 8.52 4.87
C LEU A 350 -12.14 7.24 4.04
N PHE A 351 -12.98 6.34 4.54
CA PHE A 351 -13.31 5.07 3.90
C PHE A 351 -14.73 5.08 3.34
N GLY A 352 -14.85 4.70 2.09
CA GLY A 352 -16.14 4.53 1.42
C GLY A 352 -16.36 3.10 0.98
N PRO A 353 -15.97 2.72 -0.25
CA PRO A 353 -16.26 1.39 -0.80
C PRO A 353 -15.43 0.26 -0.18
N GLU A 354 -14.31 0.55 0.49
CA GLU A 354 -13.47 -0.42 1.20
C GLU A 354 -13.61 -0.30 2.73
N THR A 355 -13.07 -1.26 3.47
CA THR A 355 -13.19 -1.32 4.93
C THR A 355 -11.86 -1.08 5.64
N PRO A 356 -11.83 -0.24 6.69
CA PRO A 356 -10.63 -0.08 7.51
C PRO A 356 -10.27 -1.35 8.29
N ALA A 357 -11.20 -2.27 8.53
CA ALA A 357 -10.92 -3.54 9.18
C ALA A 357 -9.89 -4.37 8.38
N LEU A 358 -9.91 -4.26 7.05
CA LEU A 358 -9.00 -4.97 6.15
C LEU A 358 -7.80 -4.10 5.74
N TYR A 359 -8.03 -2.83 5.41
CA TYR A 359 -7.02 -1.94 4.82
C TYR A 359 -6.73 -0.69 5.66
N GLY A 360 -7.07 -0.68 6.95
CA GLY A 360 -6.76 0.46 7.81
C GLY A 360 -5.26 0.76 7.86
N SER A 361 -4.89 2.03 8.03
CA SER A 361 -3.50 2.40 8.32
C SER A 361 -3.09 1.86 9.69
N ILE A 362 -1.89 1.30 9.77
CA ILE A 362 -1.33 0.73 11.03
C ILE A 362 -0.72 1.83 11.92
N GLY A 363 -0.63 3.07 11.43
CA GLY A 363 -0.10 4.21 12.17
C GLY A 363 -1.12 4.85 13.13
N ASN A 364 -0.84 6.09 13.54
CA ASN A 364 -1.72 6.90 14.39
C ASN A 364 -2.93 7.39 13.59
N SER A 365 -3.84 6.49 13.21
CA SER A 365 -4.92 6.74 12.28
C SER A 365 -6.30 6.58 12.91
N ILE A 366 -7.20 7.50 12.58
CA ILE A 366 -8.63 7.38 12.87
C ILE A 366 -9.39 7.20 11.56
N PRO A 367 -9.99 6.02 11.31
CA PRO A 367 -10.82 5.83 10.14
C PRO A 367 -12.21 6.43 10.34
N ILE A 368 -12.78 6.98 9.26
CA ILE A 368 -14.19 7.41 9.21
C ILE A 368 -14.90 6.61 8.13
N THR A 369 -16.05 6.02 8.48
CA THR A 369 -16.94 5.30 7.58
C THR A 369 -18.37 5.80 7.75
N ALA A 370 -19.16 5.72 6.69
CA ALA A 370 -20.59 6.04 6.75
C ALA A 370 -21.47 4.87 7.24
N ASN A 371 -20.93 3.66 7.35
CA ASN A 371 -21.64 2.44 7.79
C ASN A 371 -22.95 2.17 7.05
N LEU A 372 -22.99 2.43 5.73
CA LEU A 372 -24.16 2.11 4.92
C LEU A 372 -24.29 0.59 4.70
N ALA A 373 -25.52 0.10 4.54
CA ALA A 373 -25.77 -1.31 4.28
C ALA A 373 -25.07 -1.85 3.03
N CYS A 374 -24.77 -1.00 2.04
CA CYS A 374 -24.03 -1.34 0.82
C CYS A 374 -22.53 -1.11 0.92
N SER A 375 -21.99 -0.63 2.04
CA SER A 375 -20.58 -0.33 2.23
C SER A 375 -20.02 -1.10 3.43
N PRO A 376 -18.89 -1.82 3.25
CA PRO A 376 -18.02 -1.88 2.06
C PRO A 376 -18.61 -2.73 0.93
N CYS A 377 -18.46 -2.27 -0.32
CA CYS A 377 -18.95 -3.00 -1.51
C CYS A 377 -17.83 -3.52 -2.41
N VAL A 378 -16.59 -3.13 -2.12
CA VAL A 378 -15.40 -3.54 -2.85
C VAL A 378 -14.60 -4.52 -2.00
N SER A 379 -14.23 -5.62 -2.58
CA SER A 379 -13.47 -6.68 -1.92
C SER A 379 -12.53 -7.39 -2.90
N ALA A 380 -11.71 -8.24 -2.34
CA ALA A 380 -10.90 -9.16 -3.09
C ALA A 380 -11.74 -10.04 -4.05
N ALA A 381 -12.87 -10.56 -3.59
CA ALA A 381 -13.69 -11.49 -4.36
C ALA A 381 -14.30 -10.87 -5.63
N ASN A 382 -14.61 -9.58 -5.62
CA ASN A 382 -15.16 -8.88 -6.78
C ASN A 382 -14.11 -8.08 -7.58
N HIS A 383 -12.83 -8.37 -7.42
CA HIS A 383 -11.70 -7.70 -8.08
C HIS A 383 -11.69 -6.18 -7.86
N ARG A 384 -12.16 -5.71 -6.72
CA ARG A 384 -12.33 -4.29 -6.39
C ARG A 384 -13.16 -3.53 -7.41
N LYS A 385 -14.19 -4.15 -7.96
CA LYS A 385 -15.14 -3.52 -8.87
C LYS A 385 -16.44 -3.20 -8.16
N THR A 386 -17.03 -2.08 -8.51
CA THR A 386 -18.36 -1.69 -8.04
C THR A 386 -19.15 -1.08 -9.21
N PRO A 387 -20.44 -1.37 -9.31
CA PRO A 387 -21.31 -0.68 -10.26
C PRO A 387 -21.72 0.72 -9.79
N CYS A 388 -21.31 1.14 -8.57
CA CYS A 388 -21.71 2.39 -7.98
C CYS A 388 -21.16 3.60 -8.77
N ASN A 389 -22.04 4.54 -9.10
CA ASN A 389 -21.69 5.75 -9.84
C ASN A 389 -21.76 7.03 -8.98
N ASP A 390 -22.36 6.96 -7.80
CA ASP A 390 -22.67 8.12 -6.97
C ASP A 390 -21.97 8.16 -5.61
N ASN A 391 -21.26 7.09 -5.23
CA ASN A 391 -20.48 6.93 -4.00
C ASN A 391 -21.12 7.54 -2.73
N VAL A 392 -22.42 7.28 -2.49
CA VAL A 392 -23.19 7.83 -1.36
C VAL A 392 -22.49 7.60 -0.02
N CYS A 393 -21.72 6.50 0.13
CA CYS A 393 -20.91 6.25 1.31
C CYS A 393 -19.88 7.36 1.61
N MET A 394 -19.31 7.99 0.58
CA MET A 394 -18.43 9.15 0.78
C MET A 394 -19.24 10.44 1.00
N GLN A 395 -20.36 10.61 0.31
CA GLN A 395 -21.21 11.78 0.48
C GLN A 395 -21.82 11.88 1.89
N ALA A 396 -22.11 10.73 2.52
CA ALA A 396 -22.67 10.67 3.86
C ALA A 396 -21.66 11.05 4.96
N ILE A 397 -20.37 11.07 4.68
CA ILE A 397 -19.34 11.59 5.59
C ILE A 397 -19.43 13.11 5.59
N THR A 398 -19.77 13.71 6.73
CA THR A 398 -19.93 15.17 6.86
C THR A 398 -18.62 15.86 7.24
N VAL A 399 -18.52 17.15 6.90
CA VAL A 399 -17.38 18.00 7.30
C VAL A 399 -17.21 18.05 8.81
N THR A 400 -18.32 18.14 9.55
CA THR A 400 -18.31 18.17 11.02
C THR A 400 -17.69 16.88 11.59
N GLN A 401 -18.09 15.70 11.10
CA GLN A 401 -17.51 14.43 11.53
C GLN A 401 -15.99 14.39 11.32
N VAL A 402 -15.52 14.90 10.17
CA VAL A 402 -14.07 14.91 9.87
C VAL A 402 -13.35 15.92 10.76
N LEU A 403 -13.90 17.13 10.94
CA LEU A 403 -13.33 18.17 11.80
C LEU A 403 -13.22 17.70 13.26
N ASP A 404 -14.23 17.00 13.78
CA ASP A 404 -14.19 16.45 15.14
C ASP A 404 -13.04 15.44 15.33
N LYS A 405 -12.75 14.62 14.29
CA LYS A 405 -11.60 13.70 14.34
C LYS A 405 -10.26 14.41 14.18
N VAL A 406 -10.21 15.49 13.39
CA VAL A 406 -9.03 16.37 13.30
C VAL A 406 -8.74 16.99 14.67
N ASN A 407 -9.77 17.55 15.34
CA ASN A 407 -9.63 18.13 16.68
C ASN A 407 -9.10 17.08 17.69
N LEU A 408 -9.68 15.89 17.70
CA LEU A 408 -9.24 14.80 18.58
C LEU A 408 -7.77 14.42 18.34
N GLN A 409 -7.33 14.37 17.08
CA GLN A 409 -5.94 14.08 16.73
C GLN A 409 -4.98 15.20 17.18
N LEU A 410 -5.36 16.46 17.01
CA LEU A 410 -4.56 17.61 17.43
C LEU A 410 -4.45 17.69 18.96
N GLU A 411 -5.54 17.51 19.71
CA GLU A 411 -5.54 17.46 21.18
C GLU A 411 -4.64 16.33 21.73
N SER A 412 -4.62 15.19 21.03
CA SER A 412 -3.73 14.07 21.38
C SER A 412 -2.27 14.40 21.09
N ALA A 413 -1.99 15.22 20.07
CA ALA A 413 -0.65 15.70 19.74
C ALA A 413 -0.10 16.62 20.81
N ASP A 414 -0.89 17.56 21.28
CA ASP A 414 -0.50 18.53 22.32
C ASP A 414 -0.10 17.83 23.63
N LYS A 415 -0.87 16.81 24.04
CA LYS A 415 -0.58 16.01 25.23
C LYS A 415 0.77 15.25 25.14
N THR A 416 1.19 14.85 23.95
CA THR A 416 2.48 14.15 23.75
C THR A 416 3.67 15.10 23.63
N LYS A 417 3.45 16.36 23.27
CA LYS A 417 4.48 17.40 23.20
C LYS A 417 4.73 18.08 24.55
N GLY A 418 3.94 17.78 25.60
CA GLY A 418 4.15 18.26 26.97
C GLY A 418 3.81 19.72 27.22
N TYR A 419 2.79 20.24 26.50
CA TYR A 419 2.18 21.55 26.76
C TYR A 419 0.98 21.40 27.69
#